data_65c4aa774954de6b4353e53d36213cbf
#
_entry.id   65c4aa774954de6b4353e53d36213cbf
#
_cell.length_a   1.000
_cell.length_b   1.000
_cell.length_c   1.000
_cell.angle_alpha   90.00
_cell.angle_beta   90.00
_cell.angle_gamma   90.00
#
_symmetry.space_group_name_H-M   'P 1'
#
loop_
_entity.id
_entity.type
_entity.pdbx_description
1 polymer ?
#
loop_
_entity_poly.entity_id
_entity_poly.type
_entity_poly.pdbx_seq_one_letter_code
_entity_poly.pdbx_strand_id
1 'polypeptide(L)'
;MQHVAEVVVCNPRKNALLKAGNKSDQIDARKLAELLRADLLSPVYHGENSTRILKELVRSYSTLTEDTTRIMGRLKALYRSHAISCAGKKPYGKRHRQEWLQQVQQPGLASRAQRLYDQLDAVQTLRRAAKREMLAESHKYSVYRLLCSIPYLGPVRTSILIARVQVPNRFRTKRQFWAYCGLALETRNSAEYRFVKGQLQRSKKPVFIRGLNLNHNHDLKNVFKGAATAASIHDGPLRQFYDRRLAKGIKPELARVTLARKIAAMALILWKKGESFDPQYLMSQAA
;
A
#
# COMPACT_ATOMS: atom_id res chain seq x y z
N MET A 1 27.07 -18.04 -7.85
CA MET A 1 27.30 -17.83 -6.42
C MET A 1 28.10 -19.01 -5.82
N GLN A 2 29.20 -19.40 -6.47
CA GLN A 2 29.99 -20.56 -6.05
C GLN A 2 30.93 -20.32 -4.84
N HIS A 3 31.04 -19.06 -4.37
CA HIS A 3 32.04 -18.66 -3.37
C HIS A 3 31.45 -18.03 -2.09
N VAL A 4 30.13 -18.05 -1.90
CA VAL A 4 29.45 -17.41 -0.77
C VAL A 4 28.46 -18.39 -0.14
N ALA A 5 28.60 -18.62 1.18
CA ALA A 5 27.74 -19.56 1.92
C ALA A 5 26.31 -19.02 2.06
N GLU A 6 26.17 -17.71 2.31
CA GLU A 6 24.88 -17.06 2.51
C GLU A 6 24.93 -15.60 2.05
N VAL A 7 23.80 -15.07 1.55
CA VAL A 7 23.62 -13.65 1.22
C VAL A 7 22.53 -13.05 2.09
N VAL A 8 22.91 -12.14 2.98
CA VAL A 8 21.98 -11.42 3.85
C VAL A 8 21.63 -10.06 3.24
N VAL A 9 20.36 -9.89 2.82
CA VAL A 9 19.87 -8.60 2.35
C VAL A 9 19.28 -7.84 3.52
N CYS A 10 19.77 -6.64 3.78
CA CYS A 10 19.32 -5.81 4.89
C CYS A 10 18.62 -4.53 4.42
N ASN A 11 17.79 -3.93 5.31
CA ASN A 11 17.13 -2.66 5.03
C ASN A 11 18.00 -1.49 5.57
N PRO A 12 18.57 -0.63 4.69
CA PRO A 12 19.42 0.48 5.13
C PRO A 12 18.74 1.45 6.10
N ARG A 13 17.42 1.58 6.01
CA ARG A 13 16.65 2.47 6.91
C ARG A 13 16.53 1.96 8.33
N LYS A 14 16.65 0.65 8.54
CA LYS A 14 16.60 0.02 9.87
C LYS A 14 17.95 -0.04 10.55
N ASN A 15 19.03 0.07 9.78
CA ASN A 15 20.39 0.05 10.30
C ASN A 15 20.88 1.46 10.53
N ALA A 16 20.62 1.99 11.73
CA ALA A 16 20.93 3.40 12.09
C ALA A 16 22.43 3.73 11.96
N LEU A 17 23.31 2.77 12.26
CA LEU A 17 24.76 2.92 12.17
C LEU A 17 25.26 3.18 10.75
N LEU A 18 24.54 2.72 9.71
CA LEU A 18 24.87 3.04 8.31
C LEU A 18 24.70 4.52 7.95
N LYS A 19 23.94 5.27 8.75
CA LYS A 19 23.62 6.69 8.48
C LYS A 19 24.60 7.67 9.11
N ALA A 20 25.41 7.24 10.07
CA ALA A 20 26.31 8.10 10.80
C ALA A 20 27.64 8.31 10.06
N GLY A 21 28.14 9.55 10.00
CA GLY A 21 29.45 9.91 9.47
C GLY A 21 29.53 10.04 7.94
N ASN A 22 30.77 10.06 7.43
CA ASN A 22 31.07 10.21 6.02
C ASN A 22 30.58 8.99 5.21
N LYS A 23 30.19 9.23 3.97
CA LYS A 23 29.68 8.22 3.05
C LYS A 23 30.69 7.95 1.95
N SER A 24 31.12 6.71 1.84
CA SER A 24 31.80 6.17 0.68
C SER A 24 31.47 4.66 0.64
N ASP A 25 31.53 4.04 -0.53
CA ASP A 25 31.25 2.61 -0.67
C ASP A 25 32.16 1.76 0.24
N GLN A 26 33.40 2.19 0.46
CA GLN A 26 34.36 1.52 1.33
C GLN A 26 33.94 1.62 2.82
N ILE A 27 33.47 2.79 3.26
CA ILE A 27 32.96 2.99 4.63
C ILE A 27 31.67 2.19 4.84
N ASP A 28 30.78 2.20 3.87
CA ASP A 28 29.51 1.47 3.95
C ASP A 28 29.74 -0.05 3.96
N ALA A 29 30.67 -0.56 3.15
CA ALA A 29 31.08 -1.96 3.16
C ALA A 29 31.67 -2.38 4.52
N ARG A 30 32.55 -1.57 5.10
CA ARG A 30 33.11 -1.83 6.44
C ARG A 30 32.03 -1.87 7.51
N LYS A 31 31.14 -0.90 7.53
CA LYS A 31 30.02 -0.84 8.50
C LYS A 31 29.08 -2.04 8.36
N LEU A 32 28.78 -2.47 7.13
CA LEU A 32 28.00 -3.67 6.87
C LEU A 32 28.70 -4.93 7.40
N ALA A 33 30.00 -5.05 7.20
CA ALA A 33 30.81 -6.17 7.72
C ALA A 33 30.81 -6.19 9.26
N GLU A 34 30.99 -5.05 9.91
CA GLU A 34 30.95 -4.92 11.37
C GLU A 34 29.56 -5.28 11.93
N LEU A 35 28.48 -4.82 11.30
CA LEU A 35 27.09 -5.15 11.69
C LEU A 35 26.77 -6.62 11.46
N LEU A 36 27.27 -7.22 10.38
CA LEU A 36 27.11 -8.66 10.11
C LEU A 36 27.83 -9.50 11.18
N ARG A 37 29.07 -9.14 11.50
CA ARG A 37 29.86 -9.84 12.54
C ARG A 37 29.21 -9.76 13.92
N ALA A 38 28.54 -8.65 14.24
CA ALA A 38 27.87 -8.42 15.52
C ALA A 38 26.41 -8.95 15.56
N ASP A 39 25.90 -9.59 14.50
CA ASP A 39 24.50 -10.03 14.34
C ASP A 39 23.47 -8.89 14.52
N LEU A 40 23.86 -7.68 14.16
CA LEU A 40 23.03 -6.47 14.29
C LEU A 40 22.32 -6.06 12.99
N LEU A 41 22.52 -6.81 11.90
CA LEU A 41 21.80 -6.57 10.65
C LEU A 41 20.32 -6.95 10.81
N SER A 42 19.46 -6.04 10.35
CA SER A 42 18.04 -6.32 10.24
C SER A 42 17.72 -6.91 8.86
N PRO A 43 17.62 -8.24 8.72
CA PRO A 43 17.40 -8.87 7.41
C PRO A 43 16.03 -8.49 6.85
N VAL A 44 15.99 -8.36 5.53
CA VAL A 44 14.74 -8.24 4.77
C VAL A 44 14.27 -9.65 4.42
N TYR A 45 12.98 -9.90 4.64
CA TYR A 45 12.40 -11.18 4.27
C TYR A 45 12.49 -11.42 2.75
N HIS A 46 13.21 -12.44 2.37
CA HIS A 46 13.23 -13.01 1.04
C HIS A 46 12.51 -14.36 1.10
N GLY A 47 11.27 -14.41 0.60
CA GLY A 47 10.54 -15.67 0.46
C GLY A 47 11.05 -16.46 -0.75
N GLU A 48 10.70 -17.73 -0.79
CA GLU A 48 10.92 -18.60 -1.92
C GLU A 48 10.40 -17.98 -3.23
N ASN A 49 10.98 -18.40 -4.36
CA ASN A 49 10.69 -17.83 -5.68
C ASN A 49 9.26 -18.09 -6.20
N SER A 50 8.42 -18.79 -5.44
CA SER A 50 7.05 -19.16 -5.81
C SER A 50 6.14 -18.00 -6.24
N THR A 51 6.40 -16.78 -5.75
CA THR A 51 5.61 -15.59 -6.11
C THR A 51 6.38 -14.61 -7.02
N ARG A 52 7.54 -14.99 -7.55
CA ARG A 52 8.40 -14.09 -8.34
C ARG A 52 7.70 -13.57 -9.59
N ILE A 53 7.06 -14.47 -10.35
CA ILE A 53 6.32 -14.11 -11.57
C ILE A 53 5.19 -13.14 -11.23
N LEU A 54 4.37 -13.46 -10.23
CA LEU A 54 3.27 -12.58 -9.81
C LEU A 54 3.77 -11.21 -9.35
N LYS A 55 4.93 -11.13 -8.68
CA LYS A 55 5.53 -9.83 -8.29
C LYS A 55 5.87 -8.96 -9.50
N GLU A 56 6.45 -9.54 -10.54
CA GLU A 56 6.80 -8.80 -11.76
C GLU A 56 5.55 -8.36 -12.52
N LEU A 57 4.52 -9.22 -12.62
CA LEU A 57 3.25 -8.85 -13.25
C LEU A 57 2.51 -7.75 -12.47
N VAL A 58 2.52 -7.80 -11.13
CA VAL A 58 1.99 -6.72 -10.28
C VAL A 58 2.78 -5.43 -10.47
N ARG A 59 4.11 -5.50 -10.58
CA ARG A 59 4.96 -4.33 -10.85
C ARG A 59 4.61 -3.70 -12.20
N SER A 60 4.54 -4.51 -13.26
CA SER A 60 4.17 -4.07 -14.61
C SER A 60 2.80 -3.37 -14.61
N TYR A 61 1.78 -4.01 -14.03
CA TYR A 61 0.44 -3.41 -13.93
C TYR A 61 0.43 -2.11 -13.12
N SER A 62 1.17 -2.04 -12.03
CA SER A 62 1.24 -0.85 -11.17
C SER A 62 1.91 0.32 -11.89
N THR A 63 3.05 0.08 -12.55
CA THR A 63 3.76 1.08 -13.36
C THR A 63 2.85 1.65 -14.46
N LEU A 64 2.19 0.79 -15.23
CA LEU A 64 1.26 1.23 -16.29
C LEU A 64 0.04 2.00 -15.73
N THR A 65 -0.38 1.71 -14.51
CA THR A 65 -1.45 2.45 -13.82
C THR A 65 -0.97 3.84 -13.40
N GLU A 66 0.26 3.96 -12.91
CA GLU A 66 0.89 5.24 -12.60
C GLU A 66 1.11 6.10 -13.85
N ASP A 67 1.62 5.50 -14.92
CA ASP A 67 1.83 6.19 -16.20
C ASP A 67 0.52 6.70 -16.80
N THR A 68 -0.54 5.88 -16.75
CA THR A 68 -1.90 6.33 -17.10
C THR A 68 -2.28 7.60 -16.32
N THR A 69 -2.05 7.60 -15.01
CA THR A 69 -2.38 8.75 -14.14
C THR A 69 -1.53 9.96 -14.46
N ARG A 70 -0.23 9.78 -14.74
CA ARG A 70 0.70 10.85 -15.14
C ARG A 70 0.25 11.50 -16.46
N ILE A 71 -0.10 10.70 -17.49
CA ILE A 71 -0.56 11.21 -18.78
C ILE A 71 -1.89 11.96 -18.60
N MET A 72 -2.83 11.41 -17.84
CA MET A 72 -4.08 12.10 -17.50
C MET A 72 -3.84 13.44 -16.78
N GLY A 73 -2.86 13.49 -15.86
CA GLY A 73 -2.43 14.72 -15.21
C GLY A 73 -1.87 15.75 -16.18
N ARG A 74 -0.98 15.31 -17.10
CA ARG A 74 -0.39 16.17 -18.15
C ARG A 74 -1.47 16.73 -19.07
N LEU A 75 -2.42 15.91 -19.47
CA LEU A 75 -3.53 16.34 -20.34
C LEU A 75 -4.40 17.42 -19.66
N LYS A 76 -4.76 17.23 -18.39
CA LYS A 76 -5.48 18.27 -17.62
C LYS A 76 -4.65 19.53 -17.42
N ALA A 77 -3.37 19.41 -17.14
CA ALA A 77 -2.48 20.56 -17.00
C ALA A 77 -2.43 21.39 -18.27
N LEU A 78 -2.34 20.71 -19.44
CA LEU A 78 -2.36 21.37 -20.74
C LEU A 78 -3.64 22.19 -20.96
N TYR A 79 -4.81 21.64 -20.70
CA TYR A 79 -6.07 22.37 -20.85
C TYR A 79 -6.18 23.53 -19.86
N ARG A 80 -5.85 23.30 -18.59
CA ARG A 80 -5.92 24.33 -17.54
C ARG A 80 -4.96 25.49 -17.77
N SER A 81 -3.77 25.25 -18.33
CA SER A 81 -2.80 26.33 -18.67
C SER A 81 -3.32 27.27 -19.76
N HIS A 82 -4.37 26.88 -20.48
CA HIS A 82 -5.05 27.67 -21.51
C HIS A 82 -6.48 28.07 -21.07
N ALA A 83 -6.72 28.17 -19.76
CA ALA A 83 -8.00 28.57 -19.17
C ALA A 83 -9.20 27.67 -19.55
N ILE A 84 -8.95 26.45 -20.08
CA ILE A 84 -10.01 25.50 -20.40
C ILE A 84 -10.34 24.69 -19.16
N SER A 85 -11.56 24.85 -18.65
CA SER A 85 -12.04 24.14 -17.46
C SER A 85 -12.24 22.65 -17.75
N CYS A 86 -11.53 21.76 -17.02
CA CYS A 86 -11.60 20.31 -17.19
C CYS A 86 -11.86 19.61 -15.84
N ALA A 87 -13.13 19.42 -15.51
CA ALA A 87 -13.56 18.70 -14.32
C ALA A 87 -13.83 17.20 -14.62
N GLY A 88 -13.71 16.38 -13.60
CA GLY A 88 -14.08 14.97 -13.67
C GLY A 88 -13.26 14.14 -14.65
N LYS A 89 -13.91 13.17 -15.32
CA LYS A 89 -13.29 12.19 -16.25
C LYS A 89 -13.56 12.49 -17.73
N LYS A 90 -14.40 13.47 -18.04
CA LYS A 90 -14.81 13.81 -19.43
C LYS A 90 -13.62 14.05 -20.38
N PRO A 91 -12.54 14.78 -19.97
CA PRO A 91 -11.39 15.02 -20.83
C PRO A 91 -10.66 13.76 -21.32
N TYR A 92 -10.85 12.62 -20.66
CA TYR A 92 -10.15 11.38 -21.00
C TYR A 92 -10.96 10.43 -21.90
N GLY A 93 -12.25 10.74 -22.08
CA GLY A 93 -13.17 9.88 -22.82
C GLY A 93 -12.94 9.99 -24.33
N LYS A 94 -12.88 8.85 -25.04
CA LYS A 94 -12.74 8.81 -26.50
C LYS A 94 -13.87 9.54 -27.20
N ARG A 95 -15.12 9.39 -26.68
CA ARG A 95 -16.34 9.97 -27.27
C ARG A 95 -16.29 11.50 -27.39
N HIS A 96 -15.69 12.18 -26.42
CA HIS A 96 -15.68 13.66 -26.37
C HIS A 96 -14.33 14.25 -26.76
N ARG A 97 -13.39 13.44 -27.27
CA ARG A 97 -12.02 13.87 -27.55
C ARG A 97 -11.95 15.00 -28.58
N GLN A 98 -12.75 14.90 -29.64
CA GLN A 98 -12.80 15.94 -30.67
C GLN A 98 -13.30 17.29 -30.12
N GLU A 99 -14.31 17.27 -29.26
CA GLU A 99 -14.81 18.47 -28.60
C GLU A 99 -13.73 19.15 -27.76
N TRP A 100 -12.90 18.36 -27.08
CA TRP A 100 -11.77 18.89 -26.30
C TRP A 100 -10.65 19.43 -27.17
N LEU A 101 -10.33 18.79 -28.29
CA LEU A 101 -9.30 19.25 -29.25
C LEU A 101 -9.73 20.55 -29.92
N GLN A 102 -11.01 20.72 -30.26
CA GLN A 102 -11.53 21.95 -30.88
C GLN A 102 -11.46 23.18 -29.95
N GLN A 103 -11.43 22.99 -28.63
CA GLN A 103 -11.26 24.11 -27.68
C GLN A 103 -9.84 24.70 -27.72
N VAL A 104 -8.91 24.01 -28.37
CA VAL A 104 -7.51 24.40 -28.45
C VAL A 104 -7.25 24.98 -29.85
N GLN A 105 -7.25 26.30 -29.97
CA GLN A 105 -7.16 26.99 -31.25
C GLN A 105 -5.75 26.99 -31.89
N GLN A 106 -4.70 26.84 -31.06
CA GLN A 106 -3.31 26.86 -31.52
C GLN A 106 -2.89 25.50 -32.09
N PRO A 107 -2.41 25.40 -33.36
CA PRO A 107 -2.08 24.12 -33.99
C PRO A 107 -1.05 23.31 -33.24
N GLY A 108 0.01 23.90 -32.71
CA GLY A 108 1.05 23.24 -31.95
C GLY A 108 0.53 22.65 -30.63
N LEU A 109 -0.43 23.31 -29.99
CA LEU A 109 -1.04 22.86 -28.75
C LEU A 109 -2.04 21.71 -28.99
N ALA A 110 -2.85 21.82 -30.07
CA ALA A 110 -3.72 20.73 -30.50
C ALA A 110 -2.92 19.46 -30.82
N SER A 111 -1.81 19.61 -31.56
CA SER A 111 -0.89 18.49 -31.83
C SER A 111 -0.31 17.87 -30.54
N ARG A 112 0.04 18.69 -29.55
CA ARG A 112 0.52 18.19 -28.25
C ARG A 112 -0.59 17.45 -27.49
N ALA A 113 -1.81 17.97 -27.49
CA ALA A 113 -2.96 17.30 -26.87
C ALA A 113 -3.26 15.95 -27.52
N GLN A 114 -3.22 15.91 -28.87
CA GLN A 114 -3.40 14.66 -29.62
C GLN A 114 -2.35 13.61 -29.25
N ARG A 115 -1.07 13.97 -29.19
CA ARG A 115 0.00 13.05 -28.76
C ARG A 115 -0.22 12.49 -27.33
N LEU A 116 -0.74 13.32 -26.40
CA LEU A 116 -1.08 12.85 -25.07
C LEU A 116 -2.26 11.87 -25.07
N TYR A 117 -3.24 12.06 -25.95
CA TYR A 117 -4.32 11.10 -26.16
C TYR A 117 -3.82 9.78 -26.73
N ASP A 118 -2.92 9.82 -27.72
CA ASP A 118 -2.35 8.62 -28.32
C ASP A 118 -1.53 7.83 -27.30
N GLN A 119 -0.71 8.52 -26.48
CA GLN A 119 -0.01 7.92 -25.36
C GLN A 119 -0.99 7.29 -24.34
N LEU A 120 -2.08 8.01 -24.02
CA LEU A 120 -3.09 7.50 -23.07
C LEU A 120 -3.72 6.21 -23.58
N ASP A 121 -4.08 6.14 -24.86
CA ASP A 121 -4.69 4.95 -25.47
C ASP A 121 -3.72 3.77 -25.50
N ALA A 122 -2.47 3.99 -25.89
CA ALA A 122 -1.42 2.98 -25.90
C ALA A 122 -1.20 2.40 -24.49
N VAL A 123 -0.98 3.27 -23.50
CA VAL A 123 -0.74 2.84 -22.12
C VAL A 123 -1.97 2.15 -21.52
N GLN A 124 -3.18 2.61 -21.80
CA GLN A 124 -4.41 1.93 -21.35
C GLN A 124 -4.57 0.54 -21.96
N THR A 125 -4.15 0.34 -23.21
CA THR A 125 -4.17 -0.97 -23.86
C THR A 125 -3.18 -1.93 -23.18
N LEU A 126 -1.94 -1.49 -22.99
CA LEU A 126 -0.91 -2.24 -22.27
C LEU A 126 -1.34 -2.56 -20.83
N ARG A 127 -1.93 -1.60 -20.12
CA ARG A 127 -2.44 -1.82 -18.75
C ARG A 127 -3.54 -2.87 -18.71
N ARG A 128 -4.43 -2.92 -19.70
CA ARG A 128 -5.47 -3.97 -19.78
C ARG A 128 -4.87 -5.34 -20.01
N ALA A 129 -3.84 -5.45 -20.86
CA ALA A 129 -3.11 -6.69 -21.10
C ALA A 129 -2.42 -7.15 -19.80
N ALA A 130 -1.60 -6.29 -19.18
CA ALA A 130 -0.91 -6.57 -17.93
C ALA A 130 -1.87 -6.98 -16.80
N LYS A 131 -3.05 -6.35 -16.72
CA LYS A 131 -4.09 -6.75 -15.76
C LYS A 131 -4.58 -8.18 -16.00
N ARG A 132 -4.82 -8.57 -17.26
CA ARG A 132 -5.28 -9.93 -17.59
C ARG A 132 -4.23 -10.97 -17.20
N GLU A 133 -2.98 -10.74 -17.55
CA GLU A 133 -1.85 -11.63 -17.22
C GLU A 133 -1.67 -11.76 -15.70
N MET A 134 -1.67 -10.64 -14.98
CA MET A 134 -1.60 -10.62 -13.52
C MET A 134 -2.73 -11.42 -12.87
N LEU A 135 -3.96 -11.28 -13.36
CA LEU A 135 -5.10 -12.01 -12.82
C LEU A 135 -5.02 -13.50 -13.15
N ALA A 136 -4.64 -13.86 -14.38
CA ALA A 136 -4.43 -15.25 -14.78
C ALA A 136 -3.39 -15.94 -13.90
N GLU A 137 -2.26 -15.29 -13.64
CA GLU A 137 -1.24 -15.81 -12.73
C GLU A 137 -1.75 -15.94 -11.30
N SER A 138 -2.52 -14.94 -10.82
CA SER A 138 -3.06 -14.95 -9.45
C SER A 138 -4.02 -16.11 -9.18
N HIS A 139 -4.75 -16.55 -10.19
CA HIS A 139 -5.67 -17.70 -10.07
C HIS A 139 -4.98 -19.04 -9.77
N LYS A 140 -3.68 -19.14 -10.03
CA LYS A 140 -2.89 -20.35 -9.70
C LYS A 140 -2.67 -20.52 -8.19
N TYR A 141 -2.85 -19.47 -7.40
CA TYR A 141 -2.67 -19.50 -5.95
C TYR A 141 -3.98 -19.88 -5.27
N SER A 142 -3.99 -20.96 -4.50
CA SER A 142 -5.18 -21.45 -3.79
C SER A 142 -5.84 -20.39 -2.91
N VAL A 143 -5.02 -19.55 -2.29
CA VAL A 143 -5.45 -18.43 -1.43
C VAL A 143 -6.21 -17.33 -2.18
N TYR A 144 -6.12 -17.26 -3.51
CA TYR A 144 -6.73 -16.18 -4.28
C TYR A 144 -8.24 -16.10 -4.09
N ARG A 145 -8.95 -17.23 -4.23
CA ARG A 145 -10.41 -17.28 -4.05
C ARG A 145 -10.83 -16.91 -2.64
N LEU A 146 -10.09 -17.41 -1.67
CA LEU A 146 -10.28 -17.13 -0.25
C LEU A 146 -10.17 -15.63 0.07
N LEU A 147 -9.13 -14.96 -0.42
CA LEU A 147 -8.96 -13.53 -0.19
C LEU A 147 -9.97 -12.69 -0.99
N CYS A 148 -10.40 -13.13 -2.17
CA CYS A 148 -11.45 -12.49 -2.94
C CYS A 148 -12.84 -12.57 -2.25
N SER A 149 -13.07 -13.52 -1.33
CA SER A 149 -14.31 -13.59 -0.55
C SER A 149 -14.47 -12.42 0.41
N ILE A 150 -13.36 -11.77 0.80
CA ILE A 150 -13.40 -10.61 1.69
C ILE A 150 -13.98 -9.41 0.92
N PRO A 151 -15.08 -8.80 1.40
CA PRO A 151 -15.70 -7.67 0.72
C PRO A 151 -14.70 -6.54 0.44
N TYR A 152 -14.78 -6.00 -0.77
CA TYR A 152 -13.95 -4.89 -1.29
C TYR A 152 -12.47 -5.21 -1.49
N LEU A 153 -11.97 -6.42 -1.23
CA LEU A 153 -10.62 -6.78 -1.62
C LEU A 153 -10.51 -7.09 -3.12
N GLY A 154 -11.52 -7.61 -3.77
CA GLY A 154 -11.60 -7.79 -5.22
C GLY A 154 -10.32 -8.33 -5.92
N PRO A 155 -10.41 -8.74 -7.19
CA PRO A 155 -9.33 -9.47 -7.87
C PRO A 155 -7.97 -8.74 -7.87
N VAL A 156 -7.93 -7.46 -8.25
CA VAL A 156 -6.68 -6.70 -8.36
C VAL A 156 -6.01 -6.51 -7.00
N ARG A 157 -6.79 -6.12 -5.97
CA ARG A 157 -6.25 -5.92 -4.62
C ARG A 157 -5.72 -7.23 -4.04
N THR A 158 -6.41 -8.33 -4.31
CA THR A 158 -5.97 -9.68 -3.89
C THR A 158 -4.67 -10.07 -4.57
N SER A 159 -4.50 -9.86 -5.87
CA SER A 159 -3.25 -10.12 -6.59
C SER A 159 -2.08 -9.35 -5.99
N ILE A 160 -2.26 -8.05 -5.72
CA ILE A 160 -1.25 -7.23 -5.08
C ILE A 160 -0.93 -7.75 -3.66
N LEU A 161 -1.95 -8.13 -2.91
CA LEU A 161 -1.79 -8.66 -1.55
C LEU A 161 -0.96 -9.94 -1.56
N ILE A 162 -1.27 -10.91 -2.42
CA ILE A 162 -0.51 -12.17 -2.56
C ILE A 162 0.95 -11.87 -2.93
N ALA A 163 1.17 -11.04 -3.96
CA ALA A 163 2.52 -10.71 -4.44
C ALA A 163 3.38 -10.05 -3.37
N ARG A 164 2.82 -9.18 -2.54
CA ARG A 164 3.56 -8.39 -1.54
C ARG A 164 3.71 -9.10 -0.19
N VAL A 165 2.71 -9.87 0.21
CA VAL A 165 2.74 -10.63 1.48
C VAL A 165 3.51 -11.95 1.31
N GLN A 166 3.32 -12.68 0.22
CA GLN A 166 3.91 -13.99 -0.10
C GLN A 166 3.47 -15.08 0.87
N VAL A 167 3.96 -15.03 2.12
CA VAL A 167 3.66 -16.00 3.19
C VAL A 167 3.08 -15.26 4.40
N PRO A 168 1.85 -15.58 4.84
CA PRO A 168 1.20 -14.88 5.95
C PRO A 168 1.87 -15.17 7.30
N ASN A 169 2.48 -16.35 7.44
CA ASN A 169 3.08 -16.81 8.71
C ASN A 169 4.33 -16.02 9.13
N ARG A 170 4.97 -15.28 8.21
CA ARG A 170 6.05 -14.35 8.56
C ARG A 170 5.62 -13.23 9.51
N PHE A 171 4.34 -12.95 9.62
CA PHE A 171 3.80 -12.00 10.59
C PHE A 171 3.23 -12.74 11.80
N ARG A 172 3.93 -12.71 12.93
CA ARG A 172 3.46 -13.36 14.17
C ARG A 172 2.14 -12.75 14.65
N THR A 173 1.99 -11.43 14.57
CA THR A 173 0.84 -10.69 15.09
C THR A 173 0.23 -9.77 14.02
N LYS A 174 -1.07 -9.43 14.19
CA LYS A 174 -1.74 -8.42 13.39
C LYS A 174 -1.05 -7.03 13.47
N ARG A 175 -0.41 -6.70 14.60
CA ARG A 175 0.32 -5.43 14.77
C ARG A 175 1.54 -5.36 13.86
N GLN A 176 2.30 -6.44 13.72
CA GLN A 176 3.42 -6.51 12.77
C GLN A 176 2.95 -6.35 11.31
N PHE A 177 1.81 -6.98 10.97
CA PHE A 177 1.22 -6.83 9.65
C PHE A 177 0.73 -5.40 9.39
N TRP A 178 0.08 -4.76 10.37
CA TRP A 178 -0.31 -3.35 10.26
C TRP A 178 0.90 -2.43 10.10
N ALA A 179 2.00 -2.69 10.81
CA ALA A 179 3.24 -1.93 10.64
C ALA A 179 3.79 -2.07 9.22
N TYR A 180 3.81 -3.29 8.69
CA TYR A 180 4.24 -3.53 7.31
C TYR A 180 3.33 -2.86 6.28
N CYS A 181 2.02 -2.81 6.51
CA CYS A 181 1.03 -2.16 5.65
C CYS A 181 0.91 -0.64 5.87
N GLY A 182 1.69 -0.02 6.76
CA GLY A 182 1.59 1.41 7.07
C GLY A 182 0.28 1.83 7.75
N LEU A 183 -0.33 0.90 8.47
CA LEU A 183 -1.55 1.12 9.25
C LEU A 183 -1.29 1.20 10.76
N ALA A 184 -0.08 0.91 11.23
CA ALA A 184 0.31 1.04 12.63
C ALA A 184 0.54 2.50 13.00
N LEU A 185 0.24 2.84 14.26
CA LEU A 185 0.60 4.13 14.83
C LEU A 185 2.10 4.12 15.19
N GLU A 186 2.76 5.21 14.89
CA GLU A 186 4.09 5.50 15.40
C GLU A 186 3.94 6.34 16.67
N THR A 187 4.35 5.76 17.79
CA THR A 187 4.34 6.43 19.08
C THR A 187 5.78 6.75 19.48
N ARG A 188 6.01 7.97 19.93
CA ARG A 188 7.23 8.36 20.64
C ARG A 188 6.88 8.63 22.09
N ASN A 189 7.38 7.79 22.96
CA ASN A 189 7.26 7.99 24.40
C ASN A 189 8.64 7.75 25.01
N SER A 190 9.27 8.80 25.46
CA SER A 190 10.32 8.68 26.46
C SER A 190 9.59 8.36 27.76
N ALA A 191 9.77 7.15 28.31
CA ALA A 191 9.24 6.80 29.60
C ALA A 191 9.89 7.73 30.64
N GLU A 192 9.22 8.85 30.95
CA GLU A 192 9.64 9.72 32.04
C GLU A 192 9.21 9.08 33.36
N TYR A 193 10.17 8.77 34.17
CA TYR A 193 9.95 8.41 35.58
C TYR A 193 10.15 9.66 36.43
N ARG A 194 9.29 9.88 37.42
CA ARG A 194 9.40 10.95 38.41
C ARG A 194 9.51 10.34 39.79
N PHE A 195 10.36 10.91 40.61
CA PHE A 195 10.38 10.60 42.02
C PHE A 195 9.19 11.28 42.72
N VAL A 196 8.28 10.49 43.23
CA VAL A 196 7.14 10.97 44.03
C VAL A 196 7.20 10.29 45.38
N LYS A 197 7.37 11.10 46.43
CA LYS A 197 7.48 10.59 47.84
C LYS A 197 8.55 9.48 47.99
N GLY A 198 9.73 9.67 47.38
CA GLY A 198 10.84 8.71 47.52
C GLY A 198 10.72 7.46 46.63
N GLN A 199 9.63 7.30 45.84
CA GLN A 199 9.43 6.17 44.93
C GLN A 199 9.46 6.60 43.50
N LEU A 200 10.09 5.78 42.63
CA LEU A 200 10.14 6.01 41.17
C LEU A 200 8.78 5.64 40.56
N GLN A 201 7.98 6.62 40.18
CA GLN A 201 6.69 6.42 39.54
C GLN A 201 6.76 6.80 38.06
N ARG A 202 6.13 5.97 37.21
CA ARG A 202 5.99 6.23 35.78
C ARG A 202 5.08 7.45 35.56
N SER A 203 5.57 8.42 34.76
CA SER A 203 4.76 9.58 34.40
C SER A 203 3.49 9.16 33.68
N LYS A 204 2.33 9.71 34.07
CA LYS A 204 1.03 9.50 33.41
C LYS A 204 0.82 10.37 32.18
N LYS A 205 1.89 11.00 31.63
CA LYS A 205 1.77 11.81 30.40
C LYS A 205 1.18 10.96 29.27
N PRO A 206 0.22 11.50 28.48
CA PRO A 206 -0.34 10.79 27.35
C PRO A 206 0.74 10.48 26.33
N VAL A 207 0.66 9.30 25.71
CA VAL A 207 1.59 8.85 24.66
C VAL A 207 1.47 9.79 23.46
N PHE A 208 2.57 10.41 23.06
CA PHE A 208 2.59 11.25 21.87
C PHE A 208 2.49 10.37 20.62
N ILE A 209 1.37 10.51 19.90
CA ILE A 209 1.13 9.78 18.64
C ILE A 209 1.57 10.66 17.48
N ARG A 210 2.61 10.25 16.76
CA ARG A 210 3.16 10.96 15.61
C ARG A 210 2.36 10.76 14.32
N GLY A 211 1.42 9.81 14.31
CA GLY A 211 0.63 9.42 13.14
C GLY A 211 0.90 7.99 12.70
N LEU A 212 0.64 7.70 11.44
CA LEU A 212 0.94 6.38 10.87
C LEU A 212 2.41 6.28 10.48
N ASN A 213 2.99 5.08 10.63
CA ASN A 213 4.39 4.86 10.31
C ASN A 213 4.67 5.16 8.81
N LEU A 214 5.83 5.76 8.53
CA LEU A 214 6.23 6.17 7.18
C LEU A 214 7.04 5.08 6.45
N ASN A 215 7.70 4.18 7.21
CA ASN A 215 8.48 3.08 6.63
C ASN A 215 7.60 1.84 6.46
N HIS A 216 6.92 1.75 5.33
CA HIS A 216 5.92 0.69 5.06
C HIS A 216 5.82 0.34 3.58
N ASN A 217 5.08 -0.71 3.27
CA ASN A 217 4.72 -1.07 1.90
C ASN A 217 3.54 -0.20 1.42
N HIS A 218 3.81 0.71 0.45
CA HIS A 218 2.83 1.65 -0.09
C HIS A 218 1.66 0.95 -0.81
N ASP A 219 1.95 -0.14 -1.54
CA ASP A 219 0.91 -0.88 -2.27
C ASP A 219 -0.13 -1.46 -1.32
N LEU A 220 0.33 -2.10 -0.23
CA LEU A 220 -0.57 -2.68 0.77
C LEU A 220 -1.36 -1.61 1.53
N LYS A 221 -0.75 -0.46 1.82
CA LYS A 221 -1.47 0.68 2.39
C LYS A 221 -2.61 1.12 1.49
N ASN A 222 -2.35 1.24 0.18
CA ASN A 222 -3.34 1.63 -0.81
C ASN A 222 -4.43 0.55 -0.98
N VAL A 223 -4.06 -0.74 -0.96
CA VAL A 223 -5.02 -1.86 -1.00
C VAL A 223 -6.03 -1.73 0.14
N PHE A 224 -5.57 -1.64 1.38
CA PHE A 224 -6.47 -1.63 2.54
C PHE A 224 -7.20 -0.30 2.73
N LYS A 225 -6.57 0.83 2.45
CA LYS A 225 -7.26 2.13 2.45
C LYS A 225 -8.35 2.19 1.39
N GLY A 226 -8.05 1.72 0.17
CA GLY A 226 -9.02 1.67 -0.91
C GLY A 226 -10.18 0.73 -0.63
N ALA A 227 -9.93 -0.43 0.00
CA ALA A 227 -10.97 -1.35 0.45
C ALA A 227 -11.85 -0.70 1.53
N ALA A 228 -11.24 -0.05 2.53
CA ALA A 228 -11.97 0.64 3.60
C ALA A 228 -12.79 1.83 3.09
N THR A 229 -12.27 2.58 2.12
CA THR A 229 -13.02 3.67 1.48
C THR A 229 -14.26 3.12 0.77
N ALA A 230 -14.13 2.06 -0.03
CA ALA A 230 -15.27 1.43 -0.68
C ALA A 230 -16.28 0.89 0.36
N ALA A 231 -15.79 0.20 1.39
CA ALA A 231 -16.64 -0.34 2.46
C ALA A 231 -17.33 0.73 3.31
N SER A 232 -16.79 1.97 3.37
CA SER A 232 -17.43 3.08 4.07
C SER A 232 -18.52 3.79 3.27
N ILE A 233 -18.74 3.42 2.00
CA ILE A 233 -19.75 4.03 1.11
C ILE A 233 -20.90 3.06 0.83
N HIS A 234 -20.62 1.78 0.67
CA HIS A 234 -21.60 0.78 0.27
C HIS A 234 -22.11 -0.01 1.48
N ASP A 235 -23.39 -0.32 1.50
CA ASP A 235 -24.04 -1.06 2.57
C ASP A 235 -23.45 -2.48 2.74
N GLY A 236 -23.46 -2.94 3.99
CA GLY A 236 -22.95 -4.24 4.34
C GLY A 236 -22.32 -4.29 5.73
N PRO A 237 -21.83 -5.47 6.16
CA PRO A 237 -21.33 -5.67 7.52
C PRO A 237 -20.11 -4.79 7.86
N LEU A 238 -19.26 -4.46 6.87
CA LEU A 238 -18.12 -3.55 7.06
C LEU A 238 -18.57 -2.08 7.20
N ARG A 239 -19.64 -1.68 6.51
CA ARG A 239 -20.26 -0.37 6.67
C ARG A 239 -20.84 -0.23 8.08
N GLN A 240 -21.56 -1.21 8.58
CA GLN A 240 -22.09 -1.22 9.95
C GLN A 240 -20.97 -1.10 11.00
N PHE A 241 -19.81 -1.75 10.77
CA PHE A 241 -18.65 -1.57 11.63
C PHE A 241 -18.16 -0.12 11.60
N TYR A 242 -18.09 0.52 10.43
CA TYR A 242 -17.67 1.91 10.26
C TYR A 242 -18.64 2.86 10.98
N ASP A 243 -19.95 2.71 10.78
CA ASP A 243 -20.99 3.57 11.37
C ASP A 243 -21.00 3.49 12.89
N ARG A 244 -20.78 2.28 13.46
CA ARG A 244 -20.60 2.12 14.91
C ARG A 244 -19.39 2.91 15.46
N ARG A 245 -18.35 3.14 14.66
CA ARG A 245 -17.22 3.98 15.06
C ARG A 245 -17.57 5.47 15.00
N LEU A 246 -18.32 5.89 14.01
CA LEU A 246 -18.82 7.25 13.94
C LEU A 246 -19.77 7.57 15.10
N ALA A 247 -20.68 6.66 15.42
CA ALA A 247 -21.60 6.79 16.57
C ALA A 247 -20.87 6.94 17.92
N LYS A 248 -19.64 6.40 18.03
CA LYS A 248 -18.73 6.60 19.20
C LYS A 248 -17.95 7.93 19.13
N GLY A 249 -18.28 8.86 18.24
CA GLY A 249 -17.62 10.16 18.09
C GLY A 249 -16.25 10.12 17.41
N ILE A 250 -15.86 9.00 16.79
CA ILE A 250 -14.58 8.91 16.08
C ILE A 250 -14.69 9.66 14.75
N LYS A 251 -13.70 10.53 14.47
CA LYS A 251 -13.66 11.29 13.20
C LYS A 251 -13.64 10.34 11.99
N PRO A 252 -14.31 10.70 10.87
CA PRO A 252 -14.46 9.83 9.69
C PRO A 252 -13.13 9.27 9.14
N GLU A 253 -12.06 10.06 9.13
CA GLU A 253 -10.74 9.63 8.67
C GLU A 253 -10.15 8.53 9.57
N LEU A 254 -10.26 8.69 10.89
CA LEU A 254 -9.78 7.71 11.87
C LEU A 254 -10.64 6.45 11.86
N ALA A 255 -11.95 6.58 11.67
CA ALA A 255 -12.87 5.46 11.51
C ALA A 255 -12.49 4.62 10.26
N ARG A 256 -12.18 5.28 9.12
CA ARG A 256 -11.68 4.59 7.91
C ARG A 256 -10.35 3.88 8.13
N VAL A 257 -9.40 4.49 8.85
CA VAL A 257 -8.13 3.82 9.20
C VAL A 257 -8.38 2.61 10.09
N THR A 258 -9.30 2.72 11.04
CA THR A 258 -9.69 1.59 11.91
C THR A 258 -10.34 0.46 11.09
N LEU A 259 -11.19 0.79 10.14
CA LEU A 259 -11.78 -0.16 9.20
C LEU A 259 -10.71 -0.84 8.32
N ALA A 260 -9.74 -0.06 7.79
CA ALA A 260 -8.61 -0.61 7.04
C ALA A 260 -7.79 -1.62 7.86
N ARG A 261 -7.54 -1.34 9.14
CA ARG A 261 -6.90 -2.28 10.07
C ARG A 261 -7.72 -3.54 10.29
N LYS A 262 -9.05 -3.41 10.40
CA LYS A 262 -9.95 -4.54 10.56
C LYS A 262 -9.90 -5.44 9.33
N ILE A 263 -9.99 -4.88 8.12
CA ILE A 263 -9.89 -5.62 6.85
C ILE A 263 -8.51 -6.31 6.73
N ALA A 264 -7.43 -5.61 7.06
CA ALA A 264 -6.08 -6.19 7.04
C ALA A 264 -5.93 -7.35 8.02
N ALA A 265 -6.46 -7.21 9.24
CA ALA A 265 -6.42 -8.28 10.24
C ALA A 265 -7.22 -9.51 9.78
N MET A 266 -8.41 -9.31 9.20
CA MET A 266 -9.21 -10.40 8.63
C MET A 266 -8.46 -11.10 7.51
N ALA A 267 -7.89 -10.36 6.56
CA ALA A 267 -7.12 -10.92 5.46
C ALA A 267 -5.96 -11.80 5.97
N LEU A 268 -5.22 -11.34 7.00
CA LEU A 268 -4.14 -12.12 7.59
C LEU A 268 -4.64 -13.39 8.29
N ILE A 269 -5.73 -13.29 9.06
CA ILE A 269 -6.28 -14.42 9.85
C ILE A 269 -6.85 -15.48 8.90
N LEU A 270 -7.70 -15.07 7.96
CA LEU A 270 -8.33 -15.98 7.01
C LEU A 270 -7.29 -16.66 6.12
N TRP A 271 -6.26 -15.91 5.69
CA TRP A 271 -5.15 -16.50 4.93
C TRP A 271 -4.40 -17.57 5.74
N LYS A 272 -4.12 -17.32 7.04
CA LYS A 272 -3.43 -18.29 7.91
C LYS A 272 -4.28 -19.53 8.18
N LYS A 273 -5.58 -19.36 8.30
CA LYS A 273 -6.51 -20.47 8.59
C LYS A 273 -6.94 -21.23 7.35
N GLY A 274 -6.80 -20.65 6.15
CA GLY A 274 -7.35 -21.23 4.92
C GLY A 274 -8.86 -21.13 4.82
N GLU A 275 -9.50 -20.20 5.52
CA GLU A 275 -10.95 -20.03 5.62
C GLU A 275 -11.46 -18.88 4.74
N SER A 276 -12.64 -19.01 4.15
CA SER A 276 -13.33 -17.92 3.46
C SER A 276 -13.98 -16.94 4.43
N PHE A 277 -14.26 -15.74 3.95
CA PHE A 277 -14.90 -14.71 4.77
C PHE A 277 -16.34 -15.10 5.13
N ASP A 278 -16.65 -15.02 6.44
CA ASP A 278 -18.00 -15.14 7.00
C ASP A 278 -18.37 -13.80 7.65
N PRO A 279 -19.54 -13.19 7.28
CA PRO A 279 -20.04 -11.98 7.93
C PRO A 279 -20.20 -12.09 9.44
N GLN A 280 -20.50 -13.26 9.99
CA GLN A 280 -20.64 -13.50 11.43
C GLN A 280 -19.33 -13.22 12.18
N TYR A 281 -18.17 -13.34 11.53
CA TYR A 281 -16.86 -12.99 12.07
C TYR A 281 -16.75 -11.52 12.52
N LEU A 282 -17.56 -10.64 11.94
CA LEU A 282 -17.60 -9.23 12.32
C LEU A 282 -18.51 -8.97 13.50
N MET A 283 -19.49 -9.83 13.71
CA MET A 283 -20.47 -9.71 14.79
C MET A 283 -19.90 -10.23 16.12
N SER A 284 -19.18 -11.34 16.13
CA SER A 284 -18.63 -11.98 17.32
C SER A 284 -17.46 -11.22 17.98
N GLN A 285 -16.80 -10.30 17.27
CA GLN A 285 -15.72 -9.47 17.84
C GLN A 285 -16.19 -8.05 18.22
N ALA A 286 -17.47 -7.83 18.28
CA ALA A 286 -18.08 -6.54 18.62
C ALA A 286 -18.62 -6.49 20.06
N ALA A 287 -18.53 -7.61 20.80
CA ALA A 287 -18.79 -7.70 22.22
C ALA A 287 -17.56 -7.30 23.06
#